data_f27c74dedc5a11d0461cea5adea32698
#
_entry.id   f27c74dedc5a11d0461cea5adea32698
#
_cell.length_a   1.000
_cell.length_b   1.000
_cell.length_c   1.000
_cell.angle_alpha   90.00
_cell.angle_beta   90.00
_cell.angle_gamma   90.00
#
_symmetry.space_group_name_H-M   'P 1'
#
loop_
_entity.id
_entity.type
_entity.pdbx_description
1 polymer ?
#
loop_
_entity_poly.entity_id
_entity_poly.type
_entity_poly.pdbx_seq_one_letter_code
_entity_poly.pdbx_strand_id
1 'polypeptide(L)'
;MAKTYKIAVIPGDGIGKEVTPWAQKALEKAAEGVADFEYENFDLGAERYLRDGAILPEDEEERIKANDAILLGAVGDPRIKAGILERGLLLKLRFDLDQYVNLRPSKLYKGVTSPLANPGDIDFVVVREGTEGLYCGAGGAVRRNTLQEVATEVSINTAYGVERVVRYAFKLAMKRKKHVTLVHKKNVLVNAGDMWQRIVDKVGEEYPEVTHDYQHIDAATIFLVSDPSRFDVILTDNLFGDILTDEAGSVVGGVGYSASGCINASDEFPSMFEPIHGSAPDIAGQNKANPTAAILSAAMLLEHLGFDDAAKKIHTAVEADIEELGSTVRSTDQVGKDILARM
;
A
#
# COMPACT_ATOMS: atom_id res chain seq x y z
N MET A 1 31.03 4.08 9.37
CA MET A 1 30.07 3.12 9.91
C MET A 1 28.77 3.31 9.11
N ALA A 2 28.11 2.24 8.71
CA ALA A 2 26.79 2.32 8.11
C ALA A 2 25.84 3.00 9.10
N LYS A 3 24.85 3.74 8.60
CA LYS A 3 23.81 4.33 9.44
C LYS A 3 22.87 3.21 9.88
N THR A 4 22.55 3.16 11.16
CA THR A 4 21.55 2.23 11.70
C THR A 4 20.17 2.88 11.67
N TYR A 5 19.19 2.17 11.13
CA TYR A 5 17.79 2.57 11.08
C TYR A 5 16.96 1.70 12.01
N LYS A 6 16.03 2.32 12.72
CA LYS A 6 15.10 1.63 13.62
C LYS A 6 13.81 1.33 12.88
N ILE A 7 13.41 0.07 12.87
CA ILE A 7 12.21 -0.39 12.17
C ILE A 7 11.23 -0.99 13.18
N ALA A 8 10.06 -0.36 13.30
CA ALA A 8 8.94 -0.96 14.02
C ALA A 8 8.37 -2.12 13.19
N VAL A 9 8.34 -3.31 13.76
CA VAL A 9 7.84 -4.51 13.09
C VAL A 9 6.54 -4.93 13.75
N ILE A 10 5.46 -4.98 12.97
CA ILE A 10 4.13 -5.41 13.38
C ILE A 10 3.75 -6.62 12.51
N PRO A 11 4.09 -7.86 12.90
CA PRO A 11 3.73 -9.04 12.10
C PRO A 11 2.21 -9.22 11.96
N GLY A 12 1.45 -8.81 12.98
CA GLY A 12 0.00 -8.85 13.01
C GLY A 12 -0.56 -10.27 13.09
N ASP A 13 -1.45 -10.60 12.17
CA ASP A 13 -2.28 -11.80 12.21
C ASP A 13 -1.99 -12.77 11.06
N GLY A 14 -2.43 -14.03 11.25
CA GLY A 14 -2.42 -15.05 10.22
C GLY A 14 -1.07 -15.21 9.52
N ILE A 15 -1.09 -15.12 8.19
CA ILE A 15 0.11 -15.26 7.36
C ILE A 15 1.11 -14.12 7.53
N GLY A 16 0.71 -12.97 8.10
CA GLY A 16 1.63 -11.87 8.39
C GLY A 16 2.83 -12.32 9.22
N LYS A 17 2.62 -13.22 10.18
CA LYS A 17 3.69 -13.81 11.00
C LYS A 17 4.66 -14.70 10.21
N GLU A 18 4.23 -15.22 9.07
CA GLU A 18 5.04 -16.10 8.20
C GLU A 18 5.84 -15.29 7.16
N VAL A 19 5.24 -14.22 6.61
CA VAL A 19 5.86 -13.46 5.51
C VAL A 19 6.77 -12.33 5.97
N THR A 20 6.48 -11.70 7.12
CA THR A 20 7.27 -10.58 7.66
C THR A 20 8.75 -10.93 7.92
N PRO A 21 9.11 -12.12 8.46
CA PRO A 21 10.50 -12.50 8.62
C PRO A 21 11.30 -12.56 7.31
N TRP A 22 10.64 -12.84 6.18
CA TRP A 22 11.29 -12.84 4.87
C TRP A 22 11.53 -11.43 4.36
N ALA A 23 10.63 -10.48 4.65
CA ALA A 23 10.85 -9.07 4.37
C ALA A 23 12.05 -8.51 5.16
N GLN A 24 12.18 -8.83 6.46
CA GLN A 24 13.33 -8.43 7.28
C GLN A 24 14.65 -8.98 6.71
N LYS A 25 14.71 -10.27 6.37
CA LYS A 25 15.90 -10.88 5.77
C LYS A 25 16.26 -10.26 4.41
N ALA A 26 15.24 -9.87 3.63
CA ALA A 26 15.47 -9.18 2.36
C ALA A 26 16.06 -7.78 2.56
N LEU A 27 15.56 -7.02 3.56
CA LEU A 27 16.13 -5.73 3.97
C LEU A 27 17.63 -5.87 4.31
N GLU A 28 17.96 -6.79 5.23
CA GLU A 28 19.32 -7.03 5.68
C GLU A 28 20.25 -7.40 4.52
N LYS A 29 19.82 -8.36 3.69
CA LYS A 29 20.63 -8.86 2.60
C LYS A 29 20.85 -7.82 1.51
N ALA A 30 19.81 -7.09 1.12
CA ALA A 30 19.91 -6.08 0.07
C ALA A 30 20.77 -4.89 0.47
N ALA A 31 20.69 -4.48 1.74
CA ALA A 31 21.41 -3.33 2.28
C ALA A 31 22.75 -3.68 2.91
N GLU A 32 23.23 -4.91 2.77
CA GLU A 32 24.53 -5.34 3.32
C GLU A 32 25.66 -4.39 2.92
N GLY A 33 26.35 -3.84 3.91
CA GLY A 33 27.48 -2.90 3.74
C GLY A 33 27.06 -1.43 3.50
N VAL A 34 25.75 -1.11 3.41
CA VAL A 34 25.27 0.28 3.19
C VAL A 34 24.39 0.78 4.32
N ALA A 35 23.60 -0.07 4.97
CA ALA A 35 22.78 0.28 6.13
C ALA A 35 22.65 -0.92 7.08
N ASP A 36 22.49 -0.61 8.37
CA ASP A 36 22.15 -1.58 9.42
C ASP A 36 20.71 -1.32 9.91
N PHE A 37 20.02 -2.37 10.40
CA PHE A 37 18.66 -2.26 10.91
C PHE A 37 18.55 -2.80 12.34
N GLU A 38 17.89 -2.03 13.20
CA GLU A 38 17.42 -2.46 14.51
C GLU A 38 15.91 -2.64 14.46
N TYR A 39 15.42 -3.82 14.86
CA TYR A 39 14.00 -4.15 14.81
C TYR A 39 13.38 -4.08 16.19
N GLU A 40 12.32 -3.29 16.32
CA GLU A 40 11.46 -3.30 17.49
C GLU A 40 10.14 -4.01 17.14
N ASN A 41 9.89 -5.16 17.77
CA ASN A 41 8.71 -5.98 17.48
C ASN A 41 7.55 -5.60 18.39
N PHE A 42 6.36 -5.42 17.78
CA PHE A 42 5.11 -5.09 18.46
C PHE A 42 4.11 -6.23 18.28
N ASP A 43 3.63 -6.78 19.40
CA ASP A 43 2.59 -7.84 19.44
C ASP A 43 1.21 -7.18 19.33
N LEU A 44 0.90 -6.62 18.15
CA LEU A 44 -0.37 -5.98 17.83
C LEU A 44 -1.16 -6.81 16.82
N GLY A 45 -2.47 -6.91 17.02
CA GLY A 45 -3.38 -7.67 16.18
C GLY A 45 -4.45 -8.41 16.97
N ALA A 46 -5.06 -9.40 16.34
CA ALA A 46 -6.20 -10.14 16.86
C ALA A 46 -5.90 -10.90 18.16
N GLU A 47 -4.76 -11.60 18.23
CA GLU A 47 -4.41 -12.37 19.43
C GLU A 47 -4.21 -11.47 20.65
N ARG A 48 -3.62 -10.30 20.46
CA ARG A 48 -3.48 -9.29 21.52
C ARG A 48 -4.86 -8.81 21.97
N TYR A 49 -5.71 -8.43 21.00
CA TYR A 49 -7.06 -7.97 21.31
C TYR A 49 -7.90 -9.02 22.04
N LEU A 50 -7.83 -10.28 21.61
CA LEU A 50 -8.56 -11.38 22.28
C LEU A 50 -8.02 -11.69 23.67
N ARG A 51 -6.73 -11.47 23.92
CA ARG A 51 -6.07 -11.74 25.19
C ARG A 51 -6.40 -10.69 26.27
N ASP A 52 -6.32 -9.41 25.91
CA ASP A 52 -6.39 -8.30 26.88
C ASP A 52 -7.23 -7.10 26.44
N GLY A 53 -7.84 -7.14 25.24
CA GLY A 53 -8.69 -6.08 24.69
C GLY A 53 -7.93 -4.89 24.12
N ALA A 54 -6.60 -4.90 24.17
CA ALA A 54 -5.78 -3.82 23.62
C ALA A 54 -5.65 -3.93 22.10
N ILE A 55 -5.75 -2.80 21.39
CA ILE A 55 -5.54 -2.73 19.95
C ILE A 55 -4.24 -2.01 19.64
N LEU A 56 -4.12 -0.75 20.08
CA LEU A 56 -2.91 0.07 19.98
C LEU A 56 -2.80 0.91 21.26
N PRO A 57 -2.08 0.44 22.31
CA PRO A 57 -1.81 1.22 23.49
C PRO A 57 -1.02 2.49 23.17
N GLU A 58 -1.27 3.57 23.91
CA GLU A 58 -0.65 4.89 23.68
C GLU A 58 0.87 4.84 23.80
N ASP A 59 1.39 4.10 24.78
CA ASP A 59 2.83 3.93 24.98
C ASP A 59 3.51 3.15 23.84
N GLU A 60 2.82 2.16 23.26
CA GLU A 60 3.32 1.43 22.10
C GLU A 60 3.24 2.30 20.83
N GLU A 61 2.20 3.11 20.68
CA GLU A 61 2.10 4.07 19.59
C GLU A 61 3.24 5.10 19.61
N GLU A 62 3.56 5.66 20.79
CA GLU A 62 4.69 6.59 20.93
C GLU A 62 6.04 5.91 20.62
N ARG A 63 6.20 4.65 20.97
CA ARG A 63 7.40 3.88 20.59
C ARG A 63 7.46 3.63 19.08
N ILE A 64 6.33 3.33 18.43
CA ILE A 64 6.25 3.19 16.96
C ILE A 64 6.65 4.50 16.30
N LYS A 65 6.16 5.65 16.76
CA LYS A 65 6.51 6.98 16.24
C LYS A 65 8.01 7.29 16.32
N ALA A 66 8.73 6.69 17.24
CA ALA A 66 10.16 6.91 17.43
C ALA A 66 11.05 6.08 16.48
N ASN A 67 10.47 5.24 15.62
CA ASN A 67 11.20 4.47 14.62
C ASN A 67 11.32 5.25 13.29
N ASP A 68 12.26 4.85 12.43
CA ASP A 68 12.48 5.47 11.11
C ASP A 68 11.43 5.00 10.08
N ALA A 69 10.92 3.76 10.23
CA ALA A 69 9.87 3.19 9.38
C ALA A 69 9.12 2.07 10.10
N ILE A 70 7.99 1.67 9.53
CA ILE A 70 7.15 0.58 10.01
C ILE A 70 7.09 -0.51 8.94
N LEU A 71 7.35 -1.76 9.33
CA LEU A 71 7.11 -2.95 8.51
C LEU A 71 5.94 -3.71 9.11
N LEU A 72 4.82 -3.76 8.38
CA LEU A 72 3.61 -4.43 8.82
C LEU A 72 3.36 -5.69 7.99
N GLY A 73 2.91 -6.77 8.62
CA GLY A 73 2.58 -8.02 7.94
C GLY A 73 1.15 -8.03 7.44
N ALA A 74 0.19 -8.38 8.28
CA ALA A 74 -1.23 -8.37 7.94
C ALA A 74 -2.08 -8.23 9.20
N VAL A 75 -3.27 -7.65 9.09
CA VAL A 75 -4.20 -7.47 10.21
C VAL A 75 -5.58 -7.98 9.84
N GLY A 76 -6.22 -8.67 10.78
CA GLY A 76 -7.59 -9.13 10.65
C GLY A 76 -7.76 -10.60 11.07
N ASP A 77 -8.88 -10.88 11.73
CA ASP A 77 -9.24 -12.22 12.18
C ASP A 77 -10.77 -12.36 12.19
N PRO A 78 -11.34 -13.44 11.63
CA PRO A 78 -12.80 -13.62 11.57
C PRO A 78 -13.47 -13.76 12.94
N ARG A 79 -12.71 -14.02 14.01
CA ARG A 79 -13.22 -14.05 15.39
C ARG A 79 -13.54 -12.66 15.94
N ILE A 80 -13.06 -11.60 15.29
CA ILE A 80 -13.24 -10.22 15.69
C ILE A 80 -14.22 -9.55 14.73
N LYS A 81 -15.13 -8.73 15.29
CA LYS A 81 -16.07 -7.97 14.48
C LYS A 81 -15.31 -7.06 13.51
N ALA A 82 -15.69 -7.12 12.23
CA ALA A 82 -15.12 -6.29 11.18
C ALA A 82 -15.10 -4.79 11.55
N GLY A 83 -14.01 -4.12 11.22
CA GLY A 83 -13.78 -2.71 11.49
C GLY A 83 -13.14 -2.41 12.86
N ILE A 84 -13.04 -3.34 13.78
CA ILE A 84 -12.40 -3.11 15.09
C ILE A 84 -10.88 -2.93 14.94
N LEU A 85 -10.22 -3.93 14.35
CA LEU A 85 -8.78 -3.89 14.16
C LEU A 85 -8.37 -2.93 13.04
N GLU A 86 -9.13 -2.91 11.95
CA GLU A 86 -8.88 -2.02 10.82
C GLU A 86 -8.89 -0.55 11.25
N ARG A 87 -9.90 -0.13 12.03
CA ARG A 87 -10.02 1.25 12.52
C ARG A 87 -9.08 1.53 13.68
N GLY A 88 -8.94 0.57 14.61
CA GLY A 88 -8.17 0.78 15.84
C GLY A 88 -6.67 0.62 15.68
N LEU A 89 -6.18 -0.02 14.62
CA LEU A 89 -4.76 -0.20 14.35
C LEU A 89 -4.35 0.41 13.01
N LEU A 90 -4.84 -0.12 11.88
CA LEU A 90 -4.36 0.30 10.55
C LEU A 90 -4.71 1.75 10.24
N LEU A 91 -5.99 2.11 10.31
CA LEU A 91 -6.44 3.47 10.02
C LEU A 91 -5.93 4.45 11.10
N LYS A 92 -5.87 4.01 12.36
CA LYS A 92 -5.33 4.86 13.43
C LYS A 92 -3.87 5.22 13.14
N LEU A 93 -3.00 4.26 12.81
CA LEU A 93 -1.62 4.55 12.42
C LEU A 93 -1.55 5.48 11.20
N ARG A 94 -2.37 5.25 10.16
CA ARG A 94 -2.37 6.10 8.96
C ARG A 94 -2.74 7.56 9.28
N PHE A 95 -3.75 7.77 10.14
CA PHE A 95 -4.20 9.12 10.50
C PHE A 95 -3.26 9.80 11.49
N ASP A 96 -2.88 9.11 12.56
CA ASP A 96 -2.08 9.70 13.64
C ASP A 96 -0.62 9.95 13.22
N LEU A 97 -0.12 9.21 12.22
CA LEU A 97 1.19 9.41 11.60
C LEU A 97 1.12 10.19 10.27
N ASP A 98 -0.03 10.79 9.99
CA ASP A 98 -0.28 11.58 8.76
C ASP A 98 0.30 10.94 7.49
N GLN A 99 0.07 9.62 7.31
CA GLN A 99 0.52 8.85 6.16
C GLN A 99 -0.39 9.11 4.96
N TYR A 100 -0.35 10.33 4.43
CA TYR A 100 -1.32 10.87 3.48
C TYR A 100 -1.18 10.34 2.05
N VAL A 101 -0.10 9.64 1.73
CA VAL A 101 0.06 8.94 0.46
C VAL A 101 -0.03 7.44 0.69
N ASN A 102 -1.01 6.78 0.10
CA ASN A 102 -0.99 5.33 -0.03
C ASN A 102 -0.51 4.96 -1.45
N LEU A 103 0.72 4.46 -1.54
CA LEU A 103 1.41 4.13 -2.78
C LEU A 103 1.28 2.63 -3.07
N ARG A 104 0.70 2.29 -4.23
CA ARG A 104 0.44 0.89 -4.62
C ARG A 104 0.92 0.61 -6.04
N PRO A 105 2.15 0.10 -6.22
CA PRO A 105 2.65 -0.34 -7.52
C PRO A 105 1.87 -1.56 -8.03
N SER A 106 1.60 -1.60 -9.33
CA SER A 106 0.91 -2.67 -10.00
C SER A 106 1.68 -3.05 -11.25
N LYS A 107 2.40 -4.18 -11.19
CA LYS A 107 3.25 -4.69 -12.27
C LYS A 107 2.91 -6.14 -12.56
N LEU A 108 2.65 -6.45 -13.82
CA LEU A 108 2.54 -7.85 -14.26
C LEU A 108 3.95 -8.39 -14.51
N TYR A 109 4.39 -9.28 -13.66
CA TYR A 109 5.69 -9.93 -13.81
C TYR A 109 5.64 -11.01 -14.89
N LYS A 110 6.72 -11.15 -15.65
CA LYS A 110 6.87 -12.24 -16.60
C LYS A 110 6.87 -13.58 -15.87
N GLY A 111 6.01 -14.50 -16.27
CA GLY A 111 5.79 -15.78 -15.57
C GLY A 111 4.56 -15.80 -14.67
N VAL A 112 3.94 -14.63 -14.40
CA VAL A 112 2.64 -14.55 -13.70
C VAL A 112 1.49 -14.60 -14.70
N THR A 113 0.45 -15.36 -14.36
CA THR A 113 -0.77 -15.42 -15.17
C THR A 113 -1.72 -14.30 -14.79
N SER A 114 -2.03 -13.42 -15.73
CA SER A 114 -3.10 -12.44 -15.59
C SER A 114 -4.46 -13.06 -15.94
N PRO A 115 -5.56 -12.61 -15.32
CA PRO A 115 -6.91 -13.00 -15.74
C PRO A 115 -7.31 -12.38 -17.10
N LEU A 116 -6.56 -11.40 -17.59
CA LEU A 116 -6.81 -10.76 -18.88
C LEU A 116 -6.34 -11.66 -20.03
N ALA A 117 -7.13 -11.73 -21.11
CA ALA A 117 -6.79 -12.55 -22.28
C ALA A 117 -5.52 -12.09 -22.98
N ASN A 118 -5.29 -10.78 -23.06
CA ASN A 118 -4.13 -10.16 -23.68
C ASN A 118 -3.65 -8.99 -22.81
N PRO A 119 -2.97 -9.27 -21.68
CA PRO A 119 -2.65 -8.24 -20.68
C PRO A 119 -1.64 -7.20 -21.18
N GLY A 120 -0.79 -7.54 -22.15
CA GLY A 120 0.30 -6.66 -22.57
C GLY A 120 1.30 -6.39 -21.43
N ASP A 121 2.00 -5.28 -21.54
CA ASP A 121 2.89 -4.77 -20.48
C ASP A 121 2.07 -3.95 -19.48
N ILE A 122 1.92 -4.44 -18.25
CA ILE A 122 1.26 -3.70 -17.17
C ILE A 122 2.33 -3.26 -16.17
N ASP A 123 2.54 -1.95 -16.09
CA ASP A 123 3.40 -1.31 -15.10
C ASP A 123 2.90 0.12 -14.86
N PHE A 124 2.09 0.27 -13.84
CA PHE A 124 1.60 1.57 -13.35
C PHE A 124 1.61 1.60 -11.82
N VAL A 125 1.39 2.77 -11.25
CA VAL A 125 1.29 2.94 -9.80
C VAL A 125 0.06 3.77 -9.45
N VAL A 126 -0.63 3.38 -8.40
CA VAL A 126 -1.73 4.17 -7.83
C VAL A 126 -1.20 4.99 -6.66
N VAL A 127 -1.37 6.29 -6.74
CA VAL A 127 -1.16 7.27 -5.68
C VAL A 127 -2.53 7.62 -5.13
N ARG A 128 -2.91 6.95 -4.05
CA ARG A 128 -4.18 7.10 -3.34
C ARG A 128 -3.99 8.10 -2.20
N GLU A 129 -4.88 9.07 -2.04
CA GLU A 129 -4.95 9.88 -0.83
C GLU A 129 -5.27 8.98 0.36
N GLY A 130 -4.58 9.13 1.49
CA GLY A 130 -4.60 8.16 2.61
C GLY A 130 -5.32 8.62 3.88
N THR A 131 -5.64 9.92 4.02
CA THR A 131 -6.08 10.51 5.30
C THR A 131 -7.40 11.26 5.26
N GLU A 132 -7.99 11.45 4.10
CA GLU A 132 -9.24 12.19 3.89
C GLU A 132 -10.34 11.33 3.27
N GLY A 133 -11.31 11.94 2.64
CA GLY A 133 -12.42 11.28 1.96
C GLY A 133 -13.46 10.71 2.93
N LEU A 134 -14.06 9.59 2.55
CA LEU A 134 -15.04 8.88 3.38
C LEU A 134 -14.38 8.12 4.55
N TYR A 135 -13.09 7.86 4.48
CA TYR A 135 -12.34 7.15 5.53
C TYR A 135 -12.12 7.99 6.80
N CYS A 136 -12.28 9.31 6.74
CA CYS A 136 -12.19 10.17 7.92
C CYS A 136 -13.29 9.91 8.97
N GLY A 137 -14.32 9.10 8.63
CA GLY A 137 -15.35 8.68 9.56
C GLY A 137 -16.36 9.76 9.95
N ALA A 138 -16.45 10.85 9.17
CA ALA A 138 -17.46 11.88 9.39
C ALA A 138 -18.84 11.41 8.92
N GLY A 139 -19.83 11.42 9.82
CA GLY A 139 -21.17 10.96 9.51
C GLY A 139 -21.94 10.50 10.75
N GLY A 140 -23.02 9.80 10.53
CA GLY A 140 -23.82 9.27 11.62
C GLY A 140 -25.12 8.63 11.19
N ALA A 141 -25.83 8.05 12.15
CA ALA A 141 -27.14 7.47 11.91
C ALA A 141 -28.13 7.83 13.02
N VAL A 142 -29.37 8.12 12.64
CA VAL A 142 -30.47 8.39 13.55
C VAL A 142 -31.63 7.40 13.32
N ARG A 143 -32.43 7.15 14.34
CA ARG A 143 -33.56 6.21 14.30
C ARG A 143 -33.18 4.79 13.86
N ARG A 144 -32.02 4.30 14.31
CA ARG A 144 -31.45 2.99 13.95
C ARG A 144 -32.47 1.87 14.16
N ASN A 145 -32.44 0.89 13.28
CA ASN A 145 -33.32 -0.29 13.27
C ASN A 145 -34.81 0.03 13.10
N THR A 146 -35.18 1.16 12.49
CA THR A 146 -36.53 1.51 12.11
C THR A 146 -36.64 1.78 10.61
N LEU A 147 -37.91 1.78 10.08
CA LEU A 147 -38.12 2.16 8.67
C LEU A 147 -37.79 3.62 8.35
N GLN A 148 -37.63 4.46 9.39
CA GLN A 148 -37.24 5.86 9.25
C GLN A 148 -35.76 6.08 9.60
N GLU A 149 -34.96 5.05 9.59
CA GLU A 149 -33.51 5.17 9.78
C GLU A 149 -32.89 6.06 8.69
N VAL A 150 -32.01 6.96 9.10
CA VAL A 150 -31.19 7.79 8.20
C VAL A 150 -29.76 7.59 8.56
N ALA A 151 -28.94 7.22 7.59
CA ALA A 151 -27.49 7.11 7.72
C ALA A 151 -26.81 8.08 6.75
N THR A 152 -25.76 8.75 7.21
CA THR A 152 -24.95 9.67 6.40
C THR A 152 -23.48 9.36 6.56
N GLU A 153 -22.76 9.42 5.45
CA GLU A 153 -21.29 9.41 5.40
C GLU A 153 -20.84 10.64 4.61
N VAL A 154 -19.89 11.40 5.15
CA VAL A 154 -19.43 12.66 4.57
C VAL A 154 -18.02 12.49 4.05
N SER A 155 -17.80 12.76 2.76
CA SER A 155 -16.46 12.81 2.17
C SER A 155 -15.85 14.20 2.42
N ILE A 156 -14.81 14.24 3.22
CA ILE A 156 -14.04 15.46 3.49
C ILE A 156 -12.84 15.49 2.54
N ASN A 157 -12.67 16.61 1.84
CA ASN A 157 -11.55 16.86 0.96
C ASN A 157 -11.05 18.28 1.24
N THR A 158 -9.78 18.45 1.58
CA THR A 158 -9.20 19.77 1.79
C THR A 158 -8.23 20.10 0.66
N ALA A 159 -8.10 21.39 0.34
CA ALA A 159 -7.11 21.81 -0.65
C ALA A 159 -5.68 21.45 -0.22
N TYR A 160 -5.41 21.47 1.08
CA TYR A 160 -4.14 21.07 1.65
C TYR A 160 -3.84 19.58 1.42
N GLY A 161 -4.78 18.69 1.77
CA GLY A 161 -4.63 17.23 1.59
C GLY A 161 -4.50 16.86 0.12
N VAL A 162 -5.32 17.46 -0.75
CA VAL A 162 -5.26 17.24 -2.19
C VAL A 162 -3.95 17.75 -2.78
N GLU A 163 -3.47 18.94 -2.45
CA GLU A 163 -2.25 19.50 -3.05
C GLU A 163 -1.03 18.65 -2.74
N ARG A 164 -0.87 18.19 -1.51
CA ARG A 164 0.31 17.40 -1.10
C ARG A 164 0.37 16.03 -1.80
N VAL A 165 -0.75 15.34 -1.97
CA VAL A 165 -0.77 14.06 -2.69
C VAL A 165 -0.60 14.26 -4.20
N VAL A 166 -1.15 15.32 -4.77
CA VAL A 166 -0.93 15.72 -6.18
C VAL A 166 0.55 15.97 -6.43
N ARG A 167 1.21 16.76 -5.59
CA ARG A 167 2.66 17.03 -5.71
C ARG A 167 3.49 15.76 -5.62
N TYR A 168 3.11 14.82 -4.73
CA TYR A 168 3.78 13.54 -4.66
C TYR A 168 3.64 12.76 -5.98
N ALA A 169 2.44 12.70 -6.56
CA ALA A 169 2.18 11.99 -7.81
C ALA A 169 3.00 12.58 -8.98
N PHE A 170 3.08 13.90 -9.11
CA PHE A 170 3.88 14.54 -10.15
C PHE A 170 5.39 14.31 -9.96
N LYS A 171 5.91 14.38 -8.72
CA LYS A 171 7.31 14.04 -8.43
C LYS A 171 7.62 12.58 -8.78
N LEU A 172 6.70 11.66 -8.49
CA LEU A 172 6.84 10.25 -8.84
C LEU A 172 6.83 10.06 -10.37
N ALA A 173 5.91 10.70 -11.08
CA ALA A 173 5.81 10.62 -12.54
C ALA A 173 7.10 11.09 -13.24
N MET A 174 7.83 12.06 -12.68
CA MET A 174 9.14 12.51 -13.22
C MET A 174 10.16 11.37 -13.29
N LYS A 175 10.06 10.37 -12.39
CA LYS A 175 10.92 9.19 -12.36
C LYS A 175 10.38 8.01 -13.19
N ARG A 176 9.18 8.16 -13.80
CA ARG A 176 8.47 7.12 -14.58
C ARG A 176 8.23 7.58 -16.03
N LYS A 177 7.10 7.15 -16.62
CA LYS A 177 6.75 7.46 -18.02
C LYS A 177 6.24 8.90 -18.22
N LYS A 178 6.26 9.73 -17.17
CA LYS A 178 5.89 11.17 -17.16
C LYS A 178 4.43 11.43 -17.52
N HIS A 179 3.52 10.59 -17.00
CA HIS A 179 2.08 10.77 -17.18
C HIS A 179 1.32 10.58 -15.87
N VAL A 180 0.40 11.51 -15.55
CA VAL A 180 -0.49 11.43 -14.38
C VAL A 180 -1.93 11.42 -14.88
N THR A 181 -2.70 10.39 -14.49
CA THR A 181 -4.15 10.33 -14.73
C THR A 181 -4.89 10.62 -13.42
N LEU A 182 -5.58 11.75 -13.33
CA LEU A 182 -6.52 11.99 -12.23
C LEU A 182 -7.76 11.10 -12.42
N VAL A 183 -7.99 10.19 -11.50
CA VAL A 183 -9.21 9.36 -11.48
C VAL A 183 -10.14 9.86 -10.38
N HIS A 184 -11.32 10.33 -10.77
CA HIS A 184 -12.32 10.87 -9.84
C HIS A 184 -13.73 10.77 -10.45
N LYS A 185 -14.77 11.29 -9.78
CA LYS A 185 -16.16 11.34 -10.31
C LYS A 185 -16.69 12.78 -10.31
N LYS A 186 -16.00 13.70 -10.98
CA LYS A 186 -16.29 15.14 -10.93
C LYS A 186 -17.65 15.55 -11.47
N ASN A 187 -18.30 14.69 -12.28
CA ASN A 187 -19.68 14.92 -12.73
C ASN A 187 -20.74 14.61 -11.67
N VAL A 188 -20.39 13.96 -10.56
CA VAL A 188 -21.24 13.63 -9.42
C VAL A 188 -20.74 14.36 -8.16
N LEU A 189 -19.48 14.22 -7.84
CA LEU A 189 -18.81 14.87 -6.71
C LEU A 189 -18.30 16.25 -7.17
N VAL A 190 -19.23 17.14 -7.51
CA VAL A 190 -18.90 18.38 -8.25
C VAL A 190 -17.97 19.32 -7.50
N ASN A 191 -18.12 19.44 -6.17
CA ASN A 191 -17.29 20.36 -5.38
C ASN A 191 -15.89 19.78 -5.16
N ALA A 192 -15.77 18.54 -4.70
CA ALA A 192 -14.48 17.88 -4.52
C ALA A 192 -13.76 17.69 -5.87
N GLY A 193 -14.48 17.21 -6.89
CA GLY A 193 -13.91 16.95 -8.22
C GLY A 193 -13.39 18.21 -8.92
N ASP A 194 -14.06 19.37 -8.77
CA ASP A 194 -13.57 20.65 -9.25
C ASP A 194 -12.27 21.05 -8.52
N MET A 195 -12.25 20.93 -7.21
CA MET A 195 -11.05 21.26 -6.42
C MET A 195 -9.87 20.37 -6.80
N TRP A 196 -10.06 19.05 -6.93
CA TRP A 196 -9.02 18.10 -7.38
C TRP A 196 -8.49 18.49 -8.75
N GLN A 197 -9.36 18.75 -9.73
CA GLN A 197 -8.95 19.13 -11.08
C GLN A 197 -8.14 20.41 -11.09
N ARG A 198 -8.62 21.48 -10.44
CA ARG A 198 -7.90 22.76 -10.39
C ARG A 198 -6.53 22.66 -9.75
N ILE A 199 -6.39 21.83 -8.71
CA ILE A 199 -5.09 21.61 -8.06
C ILE A 199 -4.15 20.81 -8.96
N VAL A 200 -4.65 19.75 -9.63
CA VAL A 200 -3.87 18.99 -10.61
C VAL A 200 -3.38 19.88 -11.74
N ASP A 201 -4.26 20.71 -12.31
CA ASP A 201 -3.89 21.64 -13.40
C ASP A 201 -2.83 22.63 -12.94
N LYS A 202 -3.03 23.25 -11.76
CA LYS A 202 -2.07 24.20 -11.18
C LYS A 202 -0.70 23.59 -10.89
N VAL A 203 -0.66 22.41 -10.28
CA VAL A 203 0.61 21.71 -10.01
C VAL A 203 1.25 21.25 -11.31
N GLY A 204 0.46 20.81 -12.30
CA GLY A 204 0.94 20.44 -13.62
C GLY A 204 1.73 21.54 -14.33
N GLU A 205 1.39 22.81 -14.14
CA GLU A 205 2.16 23.95 -14.67
C GLU A 205 3.60 23.99 -14.12
N GLU A 206 3.83 23.46 -12.91
CA GLU A 206 5.16 23.41 -12.28
C GLU A 206 6.01 22.22 -12.81
N TYR A 207 5.39 21.24 -13.49
CA TYR A 207 6.02 20.05 -14.04
C TYR A 207 5.79 19.91 -15.54
N PRO A 208 6.32 20.81 -16.39
CA PRO A 208 6.01 20.85 -17.82
C PRO A 208 6.42 19.60 -18.61
N GLU A 209 7.26 18.76 -18.04
CA GLU A 209 7.65 17.49 -18.64
C GLU A 209 6.63 16.35 -18.36
N VAL A 210 5.70 16.55 -17.43
CA VAL A 210 4.68 15.57 -17.05
C VAL A 210 3.36 15.94 -17.71
N THR A 211 2.86 15.06 -18.56
CA THR A 211 1.51 15.19 -19.10
C THR A 211 0.49 14.72 -18.08
N HIS A 212 -0.71 15.31 -18.09
CA HIS A 212 -1.79 14.82 -17.24
C HIS A 212 -3.13 14.82 -17.96
N ASP A 213 -4.00 13.90 -17.57
CA ASP A 213 -5.36 13.79 -18.05
C ASP A 213 -6.34 13.44 -16.93
N TYR A 214 -7.61 13.29 -17.28
CA TYR A 214 -8.67 12.95 -16.34
C TYR A 214 -9.48 11.76 -16.85
N GLN A 215 -9.79 10.83 -15.95
CA GLN A 215 -10.72 9.74 -16.21
C GLN A 215 -11.81 9.68 -15.13
N HIS A 216 -13.06 9.41 -15.52
CA HIS A 216 -14.06 8.99 -14.55
C HIS A 216 -13.70 7.62 -13.98
N ILE A 217 -13.98 7.41 -12.70
CA ILE A 217 -13.66 6.14 -12.01
C ILE A 217 -14.27 4.93 -12.73
N ASP A 218 -15.51 5.01 -13.20
CA ASP A 218 -16.17 3.95 -13.96
C ASP A 218 -15.49 3.68 -15.32
N ALA A 219 -14.98 4.70 -15.99
CA ALA A 219 -14.18 4.52 -17.19
C ALA A 219 -12.79 3.93 -16.87
N ALA A 220 -12.17 4.36 -15.77
CA ALA A 220 -10.87 3.83 -15.33
C ALA A 220 -10.94 2.32 -15.06
N THR A 221 -11.98 1.83 -14.39
CA THR A 221 -12.17 0.37 -14.17
C THR A 221 -12.30 -0.39 -15.51
N ILE A 222 -13.03 0.16 -16.48
CA ILE A 222 -13.09 -0.44 -17.83
C ILE A 222 -11.69 -0.52 -18.46
N PHE A 223 -10.90 0.56 -18.37
CA PHE A 223 -9.56 0.60 -18.95
C PHE A 223 -8.55 -0.29 -18.21
N LEU A 224 -8.67 -0.48 -16.90
CA LEU A 224 -7.84 -1.46 -16.19
C LEU A 224 -7.99 -2.88 -16.73
N VAL A 225 -9.18 -3.21 -17.27
CA VAL A 225 -9.43 -4.52 -17.90
C VAL A 225 -9.09 -4.53 -19.37
N SER A 226 -9.42 -3.47 -20.14
CA SER A 226 -9.33 -3.46 -21.60
C SER A 226 -8.00 -2.93 -22.14
N ASP A 227 -7.34 -2.02 -21.45
CA ASP A 227 -6.09 -1.35 -21.84
C ASP A 227 -5.32 -0.82 -20.63
N PRO A 228 -4.85 -1.70 -19.71
CA PRO A 228 -4.16 -1.26 -18.49
C PRO A 228 -2.80 -0.59 -18.78
N SER A 229 -2.21 -0.85 -19.94
CA SER A 229 -0.91 -0.29 -20.35
C SER A 229 -0.91 1.22 -20.56
N ARG A 230 -2.09 1.82 -20.71
CA ARG A 230 -2.26 3.28 -20.87
C ARG A 230 -1.89 4.08 -19.64
N PHE A 231 -1.91 3.47 -18.45
CA PHE A 231 -1.63 4.14 -17.20
C PHE A 231 -0.13 4.15 -16.86
N ASP A 232 0.29 5.22 -16.19
CA ASP A 232 1.61 5.36 -15.56
C ASP A 232 1.45 5.67 -14.07
N VAL A 233 0.97 6.86 -13.73
CA VAL A 233 0.63 7.24 -12.36
C VAL A 233 -0.86 7.55 -12.30
N ILE A 234 -1.63 6.73 -11.61
CA ILE A 234 -3.03 7.00 -11.29
C ILE A 234 -3.07 7.77 -9.98
N LEU A 235 -3.63 8.97 -10.00
CA LEU A 235 -3.85 9.80 -8.81
C LEU A 235 -5.34 9.81 -8.48
N THR A 236 -5.72 9.54 -7.23
CA THR A 236 -7.12 9.41 -6.86
C THR A 236 -7.39 9.67 -5.38
N ASP A 237 -8.67 9.87 -5.02
CA ASP A 237 -9.11 9.98 -3.65
C ASP A 237 -9.01 8.65 -2.89
N ASN A 238 -9.30 8.70 -1.60
CA ASN A 238 -9.13 7.56 -0.71
C ASN A 238 -10.05 6.39 -1.09
N LEU A 239 -11.34 6.62 -1.33
CA LEU A 239 -12.29 5.53 -1.61
C LEU A 239 -12.07 4.92 -2.99
N PHE A 240 -11.96 5.74 -4.02
CA PHE A 240 -11.74 5.23 -5.38
C PHE A 240 -10.39 4.53 -5.49
N GLY A 241 -9.38 5.03 -4.78
CA GLY A 241 -8.07 4.40 -4.71
C GLY A 241 -8.11 3.01 -4.08
N ASP A 242 -8.92 2.80 -3.04
CA ASP A 242 -9.11 1.49 -2.43
C ASP A 242 -9.67 0.48 -3.44
N ILE A 243 -10.76 0.85 -4.12
CA ILE A 243 -11.42 -0.01 -5.10
C ILE A 243 -10.51 -0.31 -6.30
N LEU A 244 -9.86 0.74 -6.86
CA LEU A 244 -8.99 0.59 -8.01
C LEU A 244 -7.78 -0.30 -7.75
N THR A 245 -7.23 -0.23 -6.53
CA THR A 245 -6.02 -1.00 -6.20
C THR A 245 -6.30 -2.49 -6.03
N ASP A 246 -7.49 -2.89 -5.63
CA ASP A 246 -7.90 -4.29 -5.58
C ASP A 246 -8.09 -4.86 -6.99
N GLU A 247 -8.72 -4.08 -7.89
CA GLU A 247 -8.83 -4.44 -9.30
C GLU A 247 -7.44 -4.50 -9.96
N ALA A 248 -6.58 -3.50 -9.72
CA ALA A 248 -5.20 -3.46 -10.19
C ALA A 248 -4.40 -4.69 -9.74
N GLY A 249 -4.51 -5.07 -8.47
CA GLY A 249 -3.88 -6.29 -7.96
C GLY A 249 -4.39 -7.56 -8.64
N SER A 250 -5.68 -7.61 -8.95
CA SER A 250 -6.29 -8.74 -9.66
C SER A 250 -5.76 -8.88 -11.09
N VAL A 251 -5.70 -7.78 -11.85
CA VAL A 251 -5.25 -7.83 -13.27
C VAL A 251 -3.77 -8.13 -13.43
N VAL A 252 -2.95 -7.89 -12.41
CA VAL A 252 -1.52 -8.25 -12.42
C VAL A 252 -1.21 -9.64 -11.85
N GLY A 253 -2.24 -10.46 -11.61
CA GLY A 253 -2.07 -11.86 -11.22
C GLY A 253 -2.25 -12.15 -9.72
N GLY A 254 -2.75 -11.17 -8.97
CA GLY A 254 -3.18 -11.34 -7.58
C GLY A 254 -2.34 -10.59 -6.55
N VAL A 255 -2.93 -10.44 -5.38
CA VAL A 255 -2.38 -9.64 -4.26
C VAL A 255 -1.08 -10.19 -3.65
N GLY A 256 -0.70 -11.43 -3.95
CA GLY A 256 0.55 -12.03 -3.47
C GLY A 256 1.83 -11.41 -4.06
N TYR A 257 1.69 -10.58 -5.10
CA TYR A 257 2.78 -9.84 -5.75
C TYR A 257 2.68 -8.32 -5.55
N SER A 258 1.73 -7.86 -4.73
CA SER A 258 1.42 -6.45 -4.61
C SER A 258 1.83 -5.92 -3.23
N ALA A 259 2.75 -4.95 -3.22
CA ALA A 259 3.20 -4.21 -2.05
C ALA A 259 2.45 -2.88 -1.92
N SER A 260 2.48 -2.31 -0.74
CA SER A 260 1.87 -1.01 -0.41
C SER A 260 2.79 -0.21 0.51
N GLY A 261 2.87 1.10 0.28
CA GLY A 261 3.47 2.05 1.20
C GLY A 261 2.44 3.09 1.64
N CYS A 262 2.25 3.24 2.95
CA CYS A 262 1.53 4.35 3.55
C CYS A 262 2.55 5.39 3.99
N ILE A 263 2.67 6.50 3.25
CA ILE A 263 3.83 7.38 3.30
C ILE A 263 3.46 8.73 3.91
N ASN A 264 4.22 9.14 4.91
CA ASN A 264 4.36 10.52 5.33
C ASN A 264 5.55 11.12 4.55
N ALA A 265 5.28 11.87 3.48
CA ALA A 265 6.34 12.41 2.63
C ALA A 265 6.92 13.74 3.14
N SER A 266 6.54 14.17 4.36
CA SER A 266 7.17 15.28 5.07
C SER A 266 8.30 14.82 6.00
N ASP A 267 8.47 13.50 6.17
CA ASP A 267 9.42 12.86 7.08
C ASP A 267 9.25 13.26 8.56
N GLU A 268 8.06 13.75 8.93
CA GLU A 268 7.73 14.09 10.33
C GLU A 268 7.39 12.85 11.16
N PHE A 269 6.84 11.81 10.50
CA PHE A 269 6.45 10.55 11.11
C PHE A 269 6.92 9.37 10.27
N PRO A 270 7.08 8.18 10.87
CA PRO A 270 7.48 7.00 10.14
C PRO A 270 6.42 6.58 9.10
N SER A 271 6.88 6.26 7.92
CA SER A 271 6.07 5.64 6.86
C SER A 271 5.93 4.14 7.12
N MET A 272 4.82 3.54 6.67
CA MET A 272 4.51 2.14 6.88
C MET A 272 4.48 1.38 5.55
N PHE A 273 5.13 0.20 5.52
CA PHE A 273 5.23 -0.66 4.35
C PHE A 273 4.63 -2.03 4.67
N GLU A 274 3.74 -2.49 3.79
CA GLU A 274 2.93 -3.68 4.02
C GLU A 274 2.58 -4.39 2.70
N PRO A 275 2.39 -5.72 2.68
CA PRO A 275 1.72 -6.38 1.54
C PRO A 275 0.24 -5.97 1.49
N ILE A 276 -0.35 -5.96 0.27
CA ILE A 276 -1.78 -5.62 0.12
C ILE A 276 -2.70 -6.74 0.63
N HIS A 277 -2.22 -8.00 0.62
CA HIS A 277 -3.02 -9.14 1.08
C HIS A 277 -3.37 -9.06 2.57
N GLY A 278 -4.53 -9.59 2.95
CA GLY A 278 -4.95 -9.73 4.34
C GLY A 278 -4.25 -10.89 5.08
N SER A 279 -4.79 -11.23 6.23
CA SER A 279 -4.24 -12.24 7.15
C SER A 279 -4.40 -13.70 6.68
N ALA A 280 -5.29 -13.98 5.70
CA ALA A 280 -5.58 -15.29 5.13
C ALA A 280 -5.61 -16.42 6.18
N PRO A 281 -6.53 -16.38 7.17
CA PRO A 281 -6.53 -17.25 8.33
C PRO A 281 -6.71 -18.75 7.97
N ASP A 282 -7.28 -19.03 6.81
CA ASP A 282 -7.49 -20.38 6.27
C ASP A 282 -6.19 -21.10 5.90
N ILE A 283 -5.12 -20.38 5.58
CA ILE A 283 -3.81 -20.96 5.26
C ILE A 283 -2.72 -20.61 6.28
N ALA A 284 -3.05 -19.84 7.31
CA ALA A 284 -2.11 -19.45 8.35
C ALA A 284 -1.50 -20.66 9.07
N GLY A 285 -0.19 -20.63 9.34
CA GLY A 285 0.56 -21.72 9.98
C GLY A 285 0.84 -22.92 9.05
N GLN A 286 0.45 -22.85 7.77
CA GLN A 286 0.62 -23.97 6.84
C GLN A 286 1.84 -23.83 5.91
N ASN A 287 2.62 -22.75 6.05
CA ASN A 287 3.79 -22.48 5.20
C ASN A 287 3.44 -22.46 3.69
N LYS A 288 2.28 -21.87 3.35
CA LYS A 288 1.74 -21.81 1.98
C LYS A 288 1.66 -20.38 1.42
N ALA A 289 1.71 -19.38 2.28
CA ALA A 289 1.63 -17.98 1.87
C ALA A 289 2.81 -17.60 0.97
N ASN A 290 2.56 -16.81 -0.08
CA ASN A 290 3.62 -16.28 -0.91
C ASN A 290 4.23 -15.03 -0.23
N PRO A 291 5.52 -15.01 0.15
CA PRO A 291 6.13 -13.88 0.85
C PRO A 291 6.58 -12.75 -0.10
N THR A 292 6.37 -12.88 -1.40
CA THR A 292 6.88 -11.93 -2.40
C THR A 292 6.36 -10.52 -2.18
N ALA A 293 5.08 -10.34 -1.85
CA ALA A 293 4.52 -9.01 -1.57
C ALA A 293 5.18 -8.35 -0.34
N ALA A 294 5.45 -9.11 0.72
CA ALA A 294 6.15 -8.60 1.90
C ALA A 294 7.62 -8.25 1.58
N ILE A 295 8.29 -9.05 0.75
CA ILE A 295 9.66 -8.78 0.28
C ILE A 295 9.67 -7.51 -0.61
N LEU A 296 8.69 -7.31 -1.47
CA LEU A 296 8.54 -6.08 -2.26
C LEU A 296 8.22 -4.86 -1.39
N SER A 297 7.49 -5.04 -0.28
CA SER A 297 7.27 -3.97 0.70
C SER A 297 8.59 -3.55 1.37
N ALA A 298 9.51 -4.49 1.59
CA ALA A 298 10.87 -4.19 2.03
C ALA A 298 11.67 -3.38 0.98
N ALA A 299 11.48 -3.66 -0.32
CA ALA A 299 12.08 -2.83 -1.37
C ALA A 299 11.55 -1.39 -1.34
N MET A 300 10.23 -1.20 -1.19
CA MET A 300 9.63 0.13 -1.05
C MET A 300 10.15 0.88 0.19
N LEU A 301 10.38 0.18 1.29
CA LEU A 301 10.99 0.76 2.50
C LEU A 301 12.42 1.25 2.21
N LEU A 302 13.23 0.47 1.49
CA LEU A 302 14.57 0.88 1.08
C LEU A 302 14.56 2.10 0.15
N GLU A 303 13.65 2.15 -0.83
CA GLU A 303 13.46 3.31 -1.70
C GLU A 303 13.10 4.57 -0.89
N HIS A 304 12.22 4.43 0.09
CA HIS A 304 11.83 5.53 0.98
C HIS A 304 13.01 6.04 1.81
N LEU A 305 13.87 5.16 2.29
CA LEU A 305 15.08 5.51 3.03
C LEU A 305 16.23 6.02 2.12
N GLY A 306 16.04 6.04 0.80
CA GLY A 306 17.01 6.53 -0.19
C GLY A 306 18.05 5.50 -0.63
N PHE A 307 17.78 4.21 -0.44
CA PHE A 307 18.65 3.09 -0.86
C PHE A 307 18.16 2.44 -2.15
N ASP A 308 18.02 3.23 -3.22
CA ASP A 308 17.47 2.80 -4.52
C ASP A 308 18.23 1.59 -5.11
N ASP A 309 19.58 1.54 -4.98
CA ASP A 309 20.38 0.42 -5.46
C ASP A 309 20.12 -0.88 -4.67
N ALA A 310 19.89 -0.78 -3.36
CA ALA A 310 19.54 -1.93 -2.53
C ALA A 310 18.12 -2.43 -2.86
N ALA A 311 17.16 -1.52 -3.01
CA ALA A 311 15.80 -1.85 -3.46
C ALA A 311 15.81 -2.55 -4.82
N LYS A 312 16.63 -2.08 -5.75
CA LYS A 312 16.79 -2.69 -7.08
C LYS A 312 17.30 -4.13 -7.01
N LYS A 313 18.16 -4.49 -6.04
CA LYS A 313 18.59 -5.89 -5.85
C LYS A 313 17.38 -6.77 -5.52
N ILE A 314 16.46 -6.30 -4.63
CA ILE A 314 15.25 -7.03 -4.30
C ILE A 314 14.36 -7.18 -5.53
N HIS A 315 14.09 -6.10 -6.26
CA HIS A 315 13.26 -6.15 -7.48
C HIS A 315 13.82 -7.13 -8.50
N THR A 316 15.13 -7.06 -8.78
CA THR A 316 15.79 -7.96 -9.74
C THR A 316 15.71 -9.43 -9.30
N ALA A 317 15.91 -9.71 -8.01
CA ALA A 317 15.84 -11.08 -7.48
C ALA A 317 14.39 -11.62 -7.55
N VAL A 318 13.40 -10.80 -7.22
CA VAL A 318 11.98 -11.16 -7.32
C VAL A 318 11.58 -11.42 -8.78
N GLU A 319 11.97 -10.56 -9.70
CA GLU A 319 11.69 -10.75 -11.13
C GLU A 319 12.28 -12.06 -11.67
N ALA A 320 13.54 -12.33 -11.37
CA ALA A 320 14.21 -13.56 -11.78
C ALA A 320 13.55 -14.81 -11.16
N ASP A 321 13.17 -14.76 -9.89
CA ASP A 321 12.48 -15.87 -9.22
C ASP A 321 11.11 -16.15 -9.85
N ILE A 322 10.34 -15.11 -10.12
CA ILE A 322 9.02 -15.23 -10.72
C ILE A 322 9.12 -15.76 -12.17
N GLU A 323 10.05 -15.25 -12.96
CA GLU A 323 10.25 -15.70 -14.35
C GLU A 323 10.62 -17.18 -14.41
N GLU A 324 11.48 -17.65 -13.51
CA GLU A 324 11.98 -19.02 -13.51
C GLU A 324 11.01 -20.00 -12.84
N LEU A 325 10.43 -19.62 -11.69
CA LEU A 325 9.71 -20.52 -10.77
C LEU A 325 8.28 -20.06 -10.43
N GLY A 326 7.79 -18.96 -10.97
CA GLY A 326 6.52 -18.36 -10.58
C GLY A 326 5.30 -19.26 -10.74
N SER A 327 5.31 -20.18 -11.70
CA SER A 327 4.25 -21.17 -11.90
C SER A 327 4.37 -22.42 -11.00
N THR A 328 5.45 -22.54 -10.23
CA THR A 328 5.72 -23.71 -9.37
C THR A 328 5.11 -23.51 -8.00
N VAL A 329 4.36 -24.51 -7.50
CA VAL A 329 3.85 -24.48 -6.12
C VAL A 329 5.00 -24.74 -5.15
N ARG A 330 5.29 -23.75 -4.31
CA ARG A 330 6.36 -23.79 -3.32
C ARG A 330 5.84 -23.36 -1.95
N SER A 331 6.52 -23.81 -0.88
CA SER A 331 6.23 -23.29 0.46
C SER A 331 6.70 -21.84 0.63
N THR A 332 6.15 -21.14 1.63
CA THR A 332 6.57 -19.78 2.03
C THR A 332 8.09 -19.71 2.21
N ASP A 333 8.64 -20.68 2.94
CA ASP A 333 10.09 -20.74 3.19
C ASP A 333 10.90 -20.98 1.92
N GLN A 334 10.40 -21.78 0.99
CA GLN A 334 11.11 -22.07 -0.24
C GLN A 334 11.16 -20.81 -1.12
N VAL A 335 10.03 -20.12 -1.31
CA VAL A 335 9.99 -18.86 -2.08
C VAL A 335 10.93 -17.81 -1.47
N GLY A 336 10.87 -17.63 -0.14
CA GLY A 336 11.75 -16.67 0.53
C GLY A 336 13.23 -17.01 0.36
N LYS A 337 13.62 -18.28 0.49
CA LYS A 337 15.01 -18.73 0.28
C LYS A 337 15.47 -18.54 -1.16
N ASP A 338 14.60 -18.88 -2.13
CA ASP A 338 14.95 -18.78 -3.55
C ASP A 338 15.16 -17.32 -3.97
N ILE A 339 14.30 -16.39 -3.52
CA ILE A 339 14.48 -14.95 -3.77
C ILE A 339 15.77 -14.45 -3.13
N LEU A 340 16.01 -14.78 -1.85
CA LEU A 340 17.23 -14.34 -1.17
C LEU A 340 18.48 -14.90 -1.85
N ALA A 341 18.47 -16.12 -2.37
CA ALA A 341 19.62 -16.73 -3.04
C ALA A 341 20.01 -16.01 -4.34
N ARG A 342 19.08 -15.21 -4.92
CA ARG A 342 19.29 -14.43 -6.15
C ARG A 342 19.78 -12.99 -5.91
N MET A 343 19.77 -12.51 -4.67
CA MET A 343 20.39 -11.24 -4.24
C MET A 343 21.89 -11.44 -4.00
#